data_55e1cbe48d2127e2a99bb4705164d14c
#
_entry.id   55e1cbe48d2127e2a99bb4705164d14c
#
_cell.length_a   1.000
_cell.length_b   1.000
_cell.length_c   1.000
_cell.angle_alpha   90.00
_cell.angle_beta   90.00
_cell.angle_gamma   90.00
#
_symmetry.space_group_name_H-M   'P 1'
#
loop_
_entity.id
_entity.type
_entity.pdbx_description
1 polymer ?
#
loop_
_entity_poly.entity_id
_entity_poly.type
_entity_poly.pdbx_seq_one_letter_code
_entity_poly.pdbx_strand_id
1 'polypeptide(L)'
;MHRKLSFFSAFVLTFSFFISLPIYALDIKIDGVLDDADWSSAREWTKYYESMPFSLAEPKHYQKVLIQEDEKGMYFGFINEQPRESIRSNRHERDNEMANADKAGLAIDFDGDGPTAYGFTVSAGGSISDGIYRNENEVNYDWDADWDSATHIEGDAWFIEMFIPWSIAPMKSQKGD
;
A
#
# COMPACT_ATOMS: atom_id res chain seq x y z
N MET A 1 -18.53 -66.51 38.06
CA MET A 1 -18.27 -65.24 38.73
C MET A 1 -17.61 -64.30 37.70
N HIS A 2 -18.43 -63.60 36.91
CA HIS A 2 -17.95 -62.74 35.82
C HIS A 2 -18.04 -61.26 36.27
N ARG A 3 -16.86 -60.62 36.38
CA ARG A 3 -16.74 -59.17 36.60
C ARG A 3 -16.86 -58.43 35.25
N LYS A 4 -17.90 -57.62 35.12
CA LYS A 4 -18.02 -56.65 34.01
C LYS A 4 -17.16 -55.41 34.33
N LEU A 5 -16.14 -55.15 33.53
CA LEU A 5 -15.46 -53.87 33.51
C LEU A 5 -16.31 -52.86 32.68
N SER A 6 -16.73 -51.81 33.33
CA SER A 6 -17.40 -50.67 32.69
C SER A 6 -16.32 -49.66 32.28
N PHE A 7 -16.15 -49.44 30.95
CA PHE A 7 -15.32 -48.35 30.44
C PHE A 7 -16.13 -47.06 30.44
N PHE A 8 -15.74 -46.11 31.29
CA PHE A 8 -16.22 -44.76 31.23
C PHE A 8 -15.38 -43.96 30.20
N SER A 9 -15.94 -43.68 29.00
CA SER A 9 -15.32 -42.83 28.01
C SER A 9 -15.57 -41.36 28.40
N ALA A 10 -14.52 -40.68 28.89
CA ALA A 10 -14.57 -39.24 29.11
C ALA A 10 -14.40 -38.50 27.79
N PHE A 11 -15.47 -37.88 27.32
CA PHE A 11 -15.45 -37.03 26.14
C PHE A 11 -14.93 -35.63 26.55
N VAL A 12 -13.67 -35.33 26.21
CA VAL A 12 -13.08 -34.01 26.45
C VAL A 12 -13.48 -33.10 25.28
N LEU A 13 -14.43 -32.20 25.56
CA LEU A 13 -14.84 -31.15 24.62
C LEU A 13 -13.82 -30.02 24.69
N THR A 14 -12.88 -29.99 23.73
CA THR A 14 -11.97 -28.83 23.57
C THR A 14 -12.72 -27.69 22.91
N PHE A 15 -13.05 -26.69 23.71
CA PHE A 15 -13.65 -25.46 23.24
C PHE A 15 -12.53 -24.55 22.70
N SER A 16 -12.31 -24.54 21.38
CA SER A 16 -11.40 -23.58 20.75
C SER A 16 -12.02 -22.19 20.77
N PHE A 17 -11.51 -21.37 21.66
CA PHE A 17 -11.88 -19.95 21.73
C PHE A 17 -11.17 -19.22 20.59
N PHE A 18 -11.85 -18.99 19.49
CA PHE A 18 -11.38 -18.05 18.46
C PHE A 18 -11.49 -16.63 19.04
N ILE A 19 -10.38 -16.10 19.52
CA ILE A 19 -10.28 -14.68 19.87
C ILE A 19 -10.23 -13.93 18.54
N SER A 20 -11.38 -13.47 18.08
CA SER A 20 -11.45 -12.47 17.03
C SER A 20 -10.90 -11.17 17.63
N LEU A 21 -9.66 -10.82 17.29
CA LEU A 21 -9.12 -9.51 17.63
C LEU A 21 -9.96 -8.47 16.88
N PRO A 22 -10.45 -7.43 17.55
CA PRO A 22 -11.12 -6.35 16.84
C PRO A 22 -10.13 -5.72 15.89
N ILE A 23 -10.47 -5.67 14.61
CA ILE A 23 -9.77 -4.86 13.62
C ILE A 23 -10.21 -3.43 13.95
N TYR A 24 -9.31 -2.64 14.51
CA TYR A 24 -9.55 -1.22 14.74
C TYR A 24 -9.43 -0.48 13.41
N ALA A 25 -10.41 0.39 13.14
CA ALA A 25 -10.27 1.35 12.05
C ALA A 25 -9.11 2.30 12.36
N LEU A 26 -8.24 2.52 11.39
CA LEU A 26 -7.13 3.46 11.52
C LEU A 26 -7.66 4.90 11.51
N ASP A 27 -7.03 5.78 12.29
CA ASP A 27 -7.30 7.22 12.33
C ASP A 27 -6.15 7.99 11.65
N ILE A 28 -5.90 7.63 10.39
CA ILE A 28 -4.91 8.27 9.54
C ILE A 28 -5.62 9.32 8.70
N LYS A 29 -5.16 10.56 8.79
CA LYS A 29 -5.59 11.64 7.90
C LYS A 29 -4.70 11.69 6.68
N ILE A 30 -5.30 11.85 5.53
CA ILE A 30 -4.55 12.04 4.29
C ILE A 30 -4.29 13.53 4.09
N ASP A 31 -3.27 14.05 4.77
CA ASP A 31 -2.89 15.48 4.71
C ASP A 31 -1.42 15.71 4.27
N GLY A 32 -0.68 14.62 4.08
CA GLY A 32 0.72 14.62 3.64
C GLY A 32 1.73 14.66 4.78
N VAL A 33 1.27 14.62 6.04
CA VAL A 33 2.12 14.69 7.24
C VAL A 33 2.04 13.37 7.99
N LEU A 34 3.13 12.60 8.03
CA LEU A 34 3.19 11.26 8.62
C LEU A 34 3.33 11.30 10.15
N ASP A 35 2.50 12.09 10.84
CA ASP A 35 2.53 12.27 12.30
C ASP A 35 1.41 11.58 13.07
N ASP A 36 0.44 10.96 12.38
CA ASP A 36 -0.59 10.17 13.00
C ASP A 36 0.00 8.96 13.74
N ALA A 37 -0.55 8.69 14.93
CA ALA A 37 -0.01 7.66 15.83
C ALA A 37 0.01 6.25 15.20
N ASP A 38 -0.93 5.97 14.29
CA ASP A 38 -1.07 4.68 13.63
C ASP A 38 0.10 4.35 12.70
N TRP A 39 0.84 5.34 12.21
CA TRP A 39 2.05 5.11 11.44
C TRP A 39 3.16 4.43 12.26
N SER A 40 3.14 4.54 13.58
CA SER A 40 4.13 3.92 14.47
C SER A 40 4.15 2.38 14.42
N SER A 41 3.05 1.77 14.01
CA SER A 41 2.92 0.31 13.85
C SER A 41 2.94 -0.16 12.40
N ALA A 42 3.20 0.75 11.46
CA ALA A 42 3.21 0.44 10.04
C ALA A 42 4.32 -0.55 9.67
N ARG A 43 4.03 -1.38 8.68
CA ARG A 43 5.06 -2.18 8.01
C ARG A 43 5.93 -1.26 7.18
N GLU A 44 7.24 -1.39 7.29
CA GLU A 44 8.20 -0.57 6.55
C GLU A 44 8.80 -1.33 5.37
N TRP A 45 8.97 -0.62 4.26
CA TRP A 45 9.74 -1.08 3.11
C TRP A 45 10.82 -0.06 2.76
N THR A 46 12.07 -0.50 2.69
CA THR A 46 13.24 0.36 2.45
C THR A 46 14.19 -0.17 1.36
N LYS A 47 13.83 -1.29 0.73
CA LYS A 47 14.68 -1.92 -0.28
C LYS A 47 14.31 -1.43 -1.67
N TYR A 48 15.10 -0.53 -2.20
CA TYR A 48 14.96 0.02 -3.54
C TYR A 48 16.26 -0.19 -4.33
N TYR A 49 16.11 -0.26 -5.64
CA TYR A 49 17.22 -0.42 -6.56
C TYR A 49 17.02 0.53 -7.75
N GLU A 50 18.14 1.04 -8.26
CA GLU A 50 18.14 1.86 -9.46
C GLU A 50 17.75 1.00 -10.68
N SER A 51 16.64 1.37 -11.33
CA SER A 51 16.14 0.69 -12.53
C SER A 51 16.48 1.42 -13.84
N MET A 52 16.77 2.73 -13.76
CA MET A 52 17.18 3.54 -14.89
C MET A 52 18.31 4.51 -14.51
N PRO A 53 19.55 4.33 -15.03
CA PRO A 53 19.99 3.20 -15.86
C PRO A 53 19.85 1.87 -15.12
N PHE A 54 19.69 0.76 -15.82
CA PHE A 54 19.52 -0.57 -15.20
C PHE A 54 20.85 -1.02 -14.58
N SER A 55 21.11 -0.55 -13.39
CA SER A 55 22.34 -0.81 -12.64
C SER A 55 22.12 -1.76 -11.45
N LEU A 56 20.89 -1.82 -10.92
CA LEU A 56 20.52 -2.46 -9.67
C LEU A 56 21.36 -1.97 -8.46
N ALA A 57 21.96 -0.78 -8.60
CA ALA A 57 22.66 -0.13 -7.50
C ALA A 57 21.67 0.34 -6.43
N GLU A 58 22.17 0.60 -5.23
CA GLU A 58 21.39 1.28 -4.22
C GLU A 58 21.00 2.69 -4.69
N PRO A 59 19.80 3.18 -4.36
CA PRO A 59 19.36 4.50 -4.76
C PRO A 59 20.25 5.59 -4.13
N LYS A 60 20.44 6.67 -4.87
CA LYS A 60 21.25 7.81 -4.42
C LYS A 60 20.68 8.48 -3.15
N HIS A 61 19.36 8.46 -3.01
CA HIS A 61 18.63 9.09 -1.93
C HIS A 61 17.84 8.05 -1.15
N TYR A 62 17.71 8.28 0.15
CA TYR A 62 16.94 7.37 1.00
C TYR A 62 15.45 7.45 0.68
N GLN A 63 14.82 6.29 0.65
CA GLN A 63 13.38 6.14 0.44
C GLN A 63 12.83 5.13 1.42
N LYS A 64 11.66 5.40 1.95
CA LYS A 64 10.91 4.49 2.80
C LYS A 64 9.43 4.58 2.49
N VAL A 65 8.75 3.44 2.50
CA VAL A 65 7.28 3.36 2.49
C VAL A 65 6.81 2.72 3.77
N LEU A 66 5.82 3.34 4.38
CA LEU A 66 5.01 2.83 5.48
C LEU A 66 3.73 2.25 4.90
N ILE A 67 3.33 1.07 5.37
CA ILE A 67 2.15 0.36 4.85
C ILE A 67 1.28 -0.04 6.03
N GLN A 68 0.02 0.37 5.97
CA GLN A 68 -1.04 -0.01 6.89
C GLN A 68 -2.29 -0.44 6.13
N GLU A 69 -3.15 -1.19 6.79
CA GLU A 69 -4.42 -1.62 6.23
C GLU A 69 -5.48 -1.75 7.33
N ASP A 70 -6.72 -1.47 6.98
CA ASP A 70 -7.89 -1.73 7.82
C ASP A 70 -9.06 -2.27 6.97
N GLU A 71 -10.26 -2.28 7.54
CA GLU A 71 -11.47 -2.74 6.84
C GLU A 71 -11.89 -1.86 5.65
N LYS A 72 -11.40 -0.61 5.57
CA LYS A 72 -11.75 0.36 4.53
C LYS A 72 -10.82 0.27 3.33
N GLY A 73 -9.51 0.03 3.56
CA GLY A 73 -8.52 0.05 2.50
C GLY A 73 -7.08 -0.07 2.98
N MET A 74 -6.18 0.32 2.10
CA MET A 74 -4.73 0.37 2.34
C MET A 74 -4.26 1.82 2.45
N TYR A 75 -3.35 2.06 3.38
CA TYR A 75 -2.73 3.36 3.62
C TYR A 75 -1.23 3.23 3.32
N PHE A 76 -0.69 4.20 2.59
CA PHE A 76 0.73 4.25 2.24
C PHE A 76 1.29 5.61 2.59
N GLY A 77 2.37 5.61 3.38
CA GLY A 77 3.15 6.80 3.69
C GLY A 77 4.53 6.72 3.05
N PHE A 78 4.85 7.64 2.14
CA PHE A 78 6.16 7.69 1.49
C PHE A 78 7.02 8.77 2.12
N ILE A 79 8.27 8.43 2.38
CA ILE A 79 9.32 9.33 2.82
C ILE A 79 10.42 9.29 1.77
N ASN A 80 10.70 10.42 1.12
CA ASN A 80 11.69 10.54 0.06
C ASN A 80 12.68 11.63 0.44
N GLU A 81 13.89 11.26 0.87
CA GLU A 81 14.94 12.21 1.19
C GLU A 81 15.64 12.66 -0.10
N GLN A 82 15.79 13.97 -0.26
CA GLN A 82 16.37 14.57 -1.45
C GLN A 82 16.70 16.05 -1.14
N PRO A 83 17.84 16.59 -1.57
CA PRO A 83 18.15 18.01 -1.38
C PRO A 83 17.01 18.91 -1.88
N ARG A 84 16.58 19.85 -1.05
CA ARG A 84 15.42 20.70 -1.29
C ARG A 84 15.44 21.35 -2.67
N GLU A 85 16.59 21.85 -3.10
CA GLU A 85 16.77 22.54 -4.37
C GLU A 85 16.66 21.61 -5.59
N SER A 86 16.73 20.29 -5.37
CA SER A 86 16.59 19.29 -6.44
C SER A 86 15.18 18.73 -6.58
N ILE A 87 14.29 19.03 -5.62
CA ILE A 87 12.92 18.54 -5.63
C ILE A 87 12.10 19.26 -6.73
N ARG A 88 11.60 18.48 -7.66
CA ARG A 88 10.76 18.97 -8.76
C ARG A 88 9.28 18.78 -8.40
N SER A 89 8.67 19.82 -7.82
CA SER A 89 7.32 19.81 -7.30
C SER A 89 6.31 20.60 -8.16
N ASN A 90 6.54 20.70 -9.45
CA ASN A 90 5.61 21.36 -10.36
C ASN A 90 4.31 20.55 -10.46
N ARG A 91 3.18 21.23 -10.35
CA ARG A 91 1.87 20.62 -10.65
C ARG A 91 1.67 20.46 -12.13
N HIS A 92 1.01 19.39 -12.51
CA HIS A 92 0.66 19.06 -13.88
C HIS A 92 -0.75 18.43 -13.92
N GLU A 93 -1.27 18.22 -15.10
CA GLU A 93 -2.55 17.55 -15.29
C GLU A 93 -2.45 16.09 -14.84
N ARG A 94 -3.60 15.49 -14.44
CA ARG A 94 -3.71 14.06 -14.13
C ARG A 94 -3.17 13.25 -15.30
N ASP A 95 -2.57 12.11 -15.01
CA ASP A 95 -2.06 11.12 -15.97
C ASP A 95 -0.99 11.65 -16.95
N ASN A 96 -0.39 12.80 -16.64
CA ASN A 96 0.74 13.31 -17.42
C ASN A 96 2.04 12.63 -16.98
N GLU A 97 2.28 11.44 -17.51
CA GLU A 97 3.49 10.65 -17.20
C GLU A 97 4.78 11.31 -17.72
N MET A 98 4.68 12.17 -18.72
CA MET A 98 5.83 12.91 -19.29
C MET A 98 6.20 14.17 -18.51
N ALA A 99 5.42 14.53 -17.47
CA ALA A 99 5.70 15.70 -16.65
C ALA A 99 7.06 15.58 -15.95
N ASN A 100 7.85 16.65 -16.02
CA ASN A 100 9.13 16.74 -15.33
C ASN A 100 8.92 17.06 -13.83
N ALA A 101 8.52 16.06 -13.07
CA ALA A 101 8.28 16.13 -11.64
C ALA A 101 8.86 14.88 -10.95
N ASP A 102 9.24 15.02 -9.68
CA ASP A 102 9.57 13.85 -8.87
C ASP A 102 8.25 13.17 -8.48
N LYS A 103 8.23 11.85 -8.61
CA LYS A 103 7.04 11.02 -8.42
C LYS A 103 7.39 9.82 -7.55
N ALA A 104 6.45 9.40 -6.74
CA ALA A 104 6.49 8.09 -6.11
C ALA A 104 5.13 7.42 -6.23
N GLY A 105 5.12 6.09 -6.25
CA GLY A 105 3.90 5.34 -6.44
C GLY A 105 4.09 3.86 -6.20
N LEU A 106 3.02 3.14 -6.42
CA LEU A 106 2.97 1.69 -6.23
C LEU A 106 2.02 1.07 -7.27
N ALA A 107 2.11 -0.23 -7.42
CA ALA A 107 1.14 -1.01 -8.17
C ALA A 107 0.63 -2.16 -7.29
N ILE A 108 -0.66 -2.40 -7.32
CA ILE A 108 -1.32 -3.45 -6.53
C ILE A 108 -1.98 -4.45 -7.49
N ASP A 109 -1.63 -5.70 -7.33
CA ASP A 109 -2.36 -6.83 -7.90
C ASP A 109 -3.36 -7.33 -6.86
N PHE A 110 -4.62 -6.89 -6.97
CA PHE A 110 -5.67 -7.22 -5.99
C PHE A 110 -6.14 -8.67 -6.07
N ASP A 111 -5.92 -9.32 -7.21
CA ASP A 111 -6.30 -10.73 -7.42
C ASP A 111 -5.14 -11.70 -7.16
N GLY A 112 -3.90 -11.21 -7.11
CA GLY A 112 -2.69 -12.02 -6.95
C GLY A 112 -2.43 -12.95 -8.13
N ASP A 113 -2.95 -12.63 -9.33
CA ASP A 113 -2.84 -13.48 -10.50
C ASP A 113 -1.68 -13.10 -11.45
N GLY A 114 -1.04 -11.96 -11.19
CA GLY A 114 0.16 -11.48 -11.87
C GLY A 114 -0.05 -10.72 -13.19
N PRO A 115 -1.07 -11.00 -14.03
CA PRO A 115 -1.21 -10.33 -15.32
C PRO A 115 -1.74 -8.91 -15.25
N THR A 116 -2.44 -8.54 -14.16
CA THR A 116 -3.09 -7.24 -14.02
C THR A 116 -2.72 -6.60 -12.70
N ALA A 117 -2.27 -5.34 -12.75
CA ALA A 117 -2.04 -4.53 -11.56
C ALA A 117 -2.64 -3.12 -11.74
N TYR A 118 -2.98 -2.50 -10.64
CA TYR A 118 -3.51 -1.14 -10.58
C TYR A 118 -2.43 -0.22 -10.03
N GLY A 119 -2.01 0.75 -10.83
CA GLY A 119 -0.96 1.69 -10.47
C GLY A 119 -1.51 2.98 -9.92
N PHE A 120 -0.83 3.53 -8.92
CA PHE A 120 -1.14 4.79 -8.26
C PHE A 120 0.14 5.57 -8.07
N THR A 121 0.20 6.77 -8.61
CA THR A 121 1.38 7.62 -8.57
C THR A 121 1.01 9.03 -8.14
N VAL A 122 1.83 9.63 -7.29
CA VAL A 122 1.70 11.02 -6.85
C VAL A 122 3.01 11.74 -7.06
N SER A 123 2.94 12.94 -7.62
CA SER A 123 4.13 13.81 -7.75
C SER A 123 4.38 14.58 -6.46
N ALA A 124 5.61 15.03 -6.25
CA ALA A 124 5.95 15.91 -5.12
C ALA A 124 5.12 17.21 -5.09
N GLY A 125 4.52 17.60 -6.22
CA GLY A 125 3.60 18.73 -6.33
C GLY A 125 2.13 18.39 -6.10
N GLY A 126 1.80 17.11 -5.82
CA GLY A 126 0.43 16.66 -5.54
C GLY A 126 -0.42 16.40 -6.79
N SER A 127 0.19 16.25 -7.97
CA SER A 127 -0.52 15.74 -9.14
C SER A 127 -0.56 14.22 -9.09
N ILE A 128 -1.69 13.64 -9.44
CA ILE A 128 -1.94 12.19 -9.39
C ILE A 128 -1.97 11.58 -10.78
N SER A 129 -1.67 10.29 -10.84
CA SER A 129 -1.80 9.45 -12.01
C SER A 129 -2.20 8.06 -11.57
N ASP A 130 -3.13 7.44 -12.27
CA ASP A 130 -3.54 6.07 -12.03
C ASP A 130 -3.82 5.34 -13.34
N GLY A 131 -3.71 4.03 -13.31
CA GLY A 131 -3.91 3.24 -14.53
C GLY A 131 -3.88 1.75 -14.28
N ILE A 132 -4.34 1.00 -15.26
CA ILE A 132 -4.31 -0.46 -15.23
C ILE A 132 -3.14 -0.96 -16.05
N TYR A 133 -2.23 -1.65 -15.37
CA TYR A 133 -1.11 -2.37 -15.98
C TYR A 133 -1.57 -3.75 -16.44
N ARG A 134 -1.25 -4.12 -17.67
CA ARG A 134 -1.50 -5.44 -18.23
C ARG A 134 -0.21 -6.00 -18.83
N ASN A 135 -0.01 -7.31 -18.66
CA ASN A 135 1.15 -7.99 -19.23
C ASN A 135 2.48 -7.28 -18.92
N GLU A 136 2.60 -6.71 -17.70
CA GLU A 136 3.79 -6.02 -17.17
C GLU A 136 4.15 -4.67 -17.83
N ASN A 137 3.77 -4.42 -19.08
CA ASN A 137 4.28 -3.28 -19.85
C ASN A 137 3.20 -2.41 -20.52
N GLU A 138 1.97 -2.87 -20.54
CA GLU A 138 0.87 -2.11 -21.15
C GLU A 138 0.12 -1.36 -20.06
N VAL A 139 0.07 -0.03 -20.15
CA VAL A 139 -0.65 0.80 -19.18
C VAL A 139 -1.82 1.49 -19.87
N ASN A 140 -2.99 1.35 -19.29
CA ASN A 140 -4.18 2.09 -19.69
C ASN A 140 -4.47 3.17 -18.64
N TYR A 141 -4.29 4.42 -19.00
CA TYR A 141 -4.56 5.61 -18.20
C TYR A 141 -5.98 6.17 -18.39
N ASP A 142 -6.85 5.54 -19.19
CA ASP A 142 -8.26 5.94 -19.30
C ASP A 142 -9.08 5.49 -18.08
N TRP A 143 -8.47 4.76 -17.16
CA TRP A 143 -9.09 4.32 -15.94
C TRP A 143 -8.82 5.32 -14.81
N ASP A 144 -9.88 5.98 -14.38
CA ASP A 144 -9.87 6.91 -13.26
C ASP A 144 -10.48 6.25 -12.03
N ALA A 145 -9.74 6.22 -10.93
CA ALA A 145 -10.19 5.69 -9.66
C ALA A 145 -10.46 6.79 -8.64
N ASP A 146 -11.31 6.48 -7.67
CA ASP A 146 -11.60 7.36 -6.53
C ASP A 146 -10.75 6.94 -5.34
N TRP A 147 -9.66 7.66 -5.11
CA TRP A 147 -8.69 7.45 -4.04
C TRP A 147 -8.10 8.78 -3.57
N ASP A 148 -7.61 8.81 -2.33
CA ASP A 148 -7.11 10.02 -1.72
C ASP A 148 -5.59 10.05 -1.66
N SER A 149 -5.02 11.25 -1.84
CA SER A 149 -3.60 11.49 -1.61
C SER A 149 -3.32 12.93 -1.20
N ALA A 150 -2.26 13.10 -0.43
CA ALA A 150 -1.73 14.41 -0.07
C ALA A 150 -0.20 14.38 -0.06
N THR A 151 0.41 15.55 -0.26
CA THR A 151 1.87 15.70 -0.27
C THR A 151 2.32 16.84 0.60
N HIS A 152 3.48 16.67 1.22
CA HIS A 152 4.15 17.69 2.02
C HIS A 152 5.63 17.72 1.68
N ILE A 153 6.25 18.91 1.74
CA ILE A 153 7.70 19.08 1.55
C ILE A 153 8.24 19.81 2.75
N GLU A 154 9.16 19.18 3.47
CA GLU A 154 9.81 19.74 4.65
C GLU A 154 11.32 19.45 4.63
N GLY A 155 12.14 20.49 4.83
CA GLY A 155 13.59 20.35 4.77
C GLY A 155 14.09 19.72 3.46
N ASP A 156 14.92 18.72 3.57
CA ASP A 156 15.50 17.93 2.48
C ASP A 156 14.72 16.63 2.26
N ALA A 157 13.37 16.70 2.37
CA ALA A 157 12.50 15.55 2.12
C ALA A 157 11.14 15.98 1.58
N TRP A 158 10.48 15.05 0.92
CA TRP A 158 9.08 15.17 0.53
C TRP A 158 8.33 13.88 0.86
N PHE A 159 7.09 14.06 1.23
CA PHE A 159 6.23 13.05 1.79
C PHE A 159 4.97 12.89 0.97
N ILE A 160 4.42 11.70 0.94
CA ILE A 160 3.11 11.41 0.38
C ILE A 160 2.35 10.55 1.38
N GLU A 161 1.08 10.84 1.53
CA GLU A 161 0.10 9.92 2.06
C GLU A 161 -0.89 9.53 0.97
N MET A 162 -1.24 8.25 0.93
CA MET A 162 -2.25 7.70 0.02
C MET A 162 -3.20 6.82 0.80
N PHE A 163 -4.48 6.90 0.47
CA PHE A 163 -5.50 5.95 0.88
C PHE A 163 -6.15 5.31 -0.35
N ILE A 164 -6.09 3.99 -0.44
CA ILE A 164 -6.64 3.20 -1.54
C ILE A 164 -7.74 2.31 -0.98
N PRO A 165 -9.03 2.61 -1.23
CA PRO A 165 -10.13 1.83 -0.69
C PRO A 165 -10.23 0.46 -1.35
N TRP A 166 -10.60 -0.57 -0.59
CA TRP A 166 -10.80 -1.92 -1.14
C TRP A 166 -11.82 -2.01 -2.26
N SER A 167 -12.74 -1.04 -2.33
CA SER A 167 -13.77 -0.97 -3.38
C SER A 167 -13.25 -0.53 -4.75
N ILE A 168 -11.98 -0.13 -4.85
CA ILE A 168 -11.42 0.48 -6.05
C ILE A 168 -11.28 -0.52 -7.21
N ALA A 169 -11.09 -1.78 -6.91
CA ALA A 169 -10.97 -2.85 -7.90
C ALA A 169 -11.83 -4.06 -7.49
N PRO A 170 -12.39 -4.77 -8.48
CA PRO A 170 -13.12 -6.00 -8.22
C PRO A 170 -12.13 -7.08 -7.77
N MET A 171 -12.14 -7.42 -6.49
CA MET A 171 -11.41 -8.58 -5.98
C MET A 171 -12.19 -9.86 -6.27
N LYS A 172 -11.52 -10.89 -6.78
CA LYS A 172 -12.12 -12.21 -6.87
C LYS A 172 -12.45 -12.72 -5.47
N SER A 173 -13.71 -13.04 -5.23
CA SER A 173 -14.09 -13.73 -4.00
C SER A 173 -13.27 -15.00 -3.88
N GLN A 174 -12.40 -15.10 -2.88
CA GLN A 174 -11.80 -16.39 -2.53
C GLN A 174 -12.95 -17.29 -2.07
N LYS A 175 -13.44 -18.15 -2.98
CA LYS A 175 -14.28 -19.27 -2.57
C LYS A 175 -13.37 -20.14 -1.71
N GLY A 176 -13.57 -20.13 -0.41
CA GLY A 176 -12.97 -21.11 0.47
C GLY A 176 -13.39 -22.50 -0.02
N ASP A 177 -12.40 -23.31 -0.34
CA ASP A 177 -12.54 -24.76 -0.45
C ASP A 177 -12.77 -25.39 0.92
#